data_a66490ef0a42f3a6dd8eac62f4e028be
#
_entry.id   a66490ef0a42f3a6dd8eac62f4e028be
#
_cell.length_a   1.000
_cell.length_b   1.000
_cell.length_c   1.000
_cell.angle_alpha   90.00
_cell.angle_beta   90.00
_cell.angle_gamma   90.00
#
_symmetry.space_group_name_H-M   'P 1'
#
loop_
_entity.id
_entity.type
_entity.pdbx_description
1 polymer ?
#
loop_
_entity_poly.entity_id
_entity_poly.type
_entity_poly.pdbx_seq_one_letter_code
_entity_poly.pdbx_strand_id
1 'polypeptide(L)'
;GPLVRNIGEVVGVFGSLDIEEARWYERIFGIKNRYSSTVDMIGLGRLESWVKTLRSPAWPQEHLPAINAEKAAAGAMLYAQECVACHQVIPRSDEGKNYTAVKTPVLSVGTDTATAWNADFHMAKTLQLEGTKAQIVIGDKFTDESAAISISVNGVVGIVLKNPLVALEAGLIPGQSKQDKSSETAHDKTLEQYMADNLNTRKDMYQQKMATSSASTV
;
A
#
# COMPACT_ATOMS: atom_id res chain seq x y z
N GLY A 1 -3.82 -6.47 1.25
CA GLY A 1 -3.82 -6.16 2.69
C GLY A 1 -2.50 -5.53 3.15
N PRO A 2 -2.35 -5.16 4.44
CA PRO A 2 -1.14 -4.51 4.95
C PRO A 2 0.13 -5.32 4.70
N LEU A 3 0.09 -6.63 4.91
CA LEU A 3 1.25 -7.51 4.75
C LEU A 3 1.81 -7.51 3.31
N VAL A 4 0.96 -7.45 2.29
CA VAL A 4 1.41 -7.33 0.88
C VAL A 4 2.17 -6.01 0.66
N ARG A 5 1.72 -4.93 1.29
CA ARG A 5 2.39 -3.64 1.26
C ARG A 5 3.76 -3.73 1.96
N ASN A 6 3.79 -4.34 3.14
CA ASN A 6 5.02 -4.52 3.90
C ASN A 6 6.06 -5.36 3.13
N ILE A 7 5.65 -6.37 2.36
CA ILE A 7 6.55 -7.10 1.45
C ILE A 7 7.18 -6.15 0.43
N GLY A 8 6.38 -5.28 -0.20
CA GLY A 8 6.88 -4.30 -1.16
C GLY A 8 7.86 -3.31 -0.53
N GLU A 9 7.58 -2.85 0.68
CA GLU A 9 8.47 -1.95 1.43
C GLU A 9 9.80 -2.63 1.77
N VAL A 10 9.77 -3.88 2.24
CA VAL A 10 10.99 -4.64 2.55
C VAL A 10 11.86 -4.83 1.32
N VAL A 11 11.27 -5.19 0.17
CA VAL A 11 12.01 -5.33 -1.10
C VAL A 11 12.60 -3.99 -1.54
N GLY A 12 11.89 -2.88 -1.32
CA GLY A 12 12.35 -1.54 -1.71
C GLY A 12 13.49 -0.99 -0.86
N VAL A 13 13.70 -1.51 0.36
CA VAL A 13 14.66 -0.94 1.32
C VAL A 13 15.85 -1.84 1.60
N PHE A 14 15.64 -3.11 1.92
CA PHE A 14 16.72 -4.02 2.36
C PHE A 14 16.51 -5.49 1.99
N GLY A 15 15.38 -5.84 1.37
CA GLY A 15 15.18 -7.17 0.81
C GLY A 15 15.64 -7.24 -0.64
N SER A 16 15.91 -8.42 -1.15
CA SER A 16 16.15 -8.66 -2.55
C SER A 16 14.97 -9.34 -3.22
N LEU A 17 14.81 -9.07 -4.50
CA LEU A 17 13.90 -9.78 -5.39
C LEU A 17 14.65 -10.02 -6.70
N ASP A 18 14.81 -11.30 -7.05
CA ASP A 18 15.35 -11.72 -8.33
C ASP A 18 14.23 -12.30 -9.17
N ILE A 19 14.16 -11.87 -10.42
CA ILE A 19 13.23 -12.36 -11.43
C ILE A 19 14.05 -12.94 -12.56
N GLU A 20 13.96 -14.25 -12.74
CA GLU A 20 14.69 -14.99 -13.75
C GLU A 20 13.74 -15.58 -14.78
N GLU A 21 14.22 -15.84 -15.98
CA GLU A 21 13.43 -16.62 -16.93
C GLU A 21 13.19 -18.04 -16.41
N ALA A 22 12.00 -18.54 -16.63
CA ALA A 22 11.67 -19.92 -16.29
C ALA A 22 12.50 -20.90 -17.12
N ARG A 23 12.84 -22.03 -16.52
CA ARG A 23 13.55 -23.12 -17.23
C ARG A 23 12.68 -23.69 -18.35
N TRP A 24 13.29 -24.30 -19.35
CA TRP A 24 12.59 -24.79 -20.55
C TRP A 24 11.41 -25.71 -20.23
N TYR A 25 11.52 -26.58 -19.21
CA TYR A 25 10.44 -27.48 -18.80
C TYR A 25 9.31 -26.76 -18.05
N GLU A 26 9.59 -25.69 -17.31
CA GLU A 26 8.58 -24.86 -16.65
C GLU A 26 7.74 -24.08 -17.68
N ARG A 27 8.38 -23.66 -18.78
CA ARG A 27 7.73 -22.99 -19.89
C ARG A 27 6.68 -23.87 -20.59
N ILE A 28 6.86 -25.20 -20.60
CA ILE A 28 5.86 -26.14 -21.12
C ILE A 28 4.55 -26.05 -20.33
N PHE A 29 4.63 -25.74 -19.03
CA PHE A 29 3.47 -25.51 -18.16
C PHE A 29 3.01 -24.05 -18.13
N GLY A 30 3.49 -23.21 -19.04
CA GLY A 30 3.09 -21.81 -19.15
C GLY A 30 3.75 -20.86 -18.14
N ILE A 31 4.70 -21.34 -17.34
CA ILE A 31 5.47 -20.51 -16.40
C ILE A 31 6.52 -19.75 -17.22
N LYS A 32 6.49 -18.42 -17.21
CA LYS A 32 7.45 -17.58 -17.92
C LYS A 32 8.61 -17.12 -17.07
N ASN A 33 8.35 -16.78 -15.81
CA ASN A 33 9.33 -16.22 -14.89
C ASN A 33 9.33 -16.94 -13.56
N ARG A 34 10.49 -16.97 -12.93
CA ARG A 34 10.74 -17.48 -11.58
C ARG A 34 11.06 -16.28 -10.70
N TYR A 35 10.53 -16.32 -9.48
CA TYR A 35 10.75 -15.26 -8.49
C TYR A 35 11.51 -15.85 -7.32
N SER A 36 12.56 -15.14 -6.86
CA SER A 36 13.24 -15.45 -5.61
C SER A 36 13.43 -14.18 -4.78
N SER A 37 13.31 -14.31 -3.47
CA SER A 37 13.37 -13.16 -2.57
C SER A 37 13.88 -13.57 -1.21
N THR A 38 14.53 -12.64 -0.54
CA THR A 38 14.97 -12.76 0.85
C THR A 38 13.88 -12.36 1.86
N VAL A 39 12.69 -12.00 1.42
CA VAL A 39 11.60 -11.60 2.30
C VAL A 39 11.13 -12.76 3.16
N ASP A 40 11.20 -12.60 4.49
CA ASP A 40 10.60 -13.51 5.47
C ASP A 40 9.11 -13.15 5.66
N MET A 41 8.23 -13.77 4.87
CA MET A 41 6.79 -13.53 4.94
C MET A 41 6.19 -13.97 6.28
N ILE A 42 6.70 -15.05 6.89
CA ILE A 42 6.19 -15.54 8.19
C ILE A 42 6.58 -14.55 9.28
N GLY A 43 7.83 -14.12 9.32
CA GLY A 43 8.30 -13.10 10.24
C GLY A 43 7.52 -11.80 10.13
N LEU A 44 7.26 -11.33 8.91
CA LEU A 44 6.43 -10.14 8.67
C LEU A 44 4.99 -10.34 9.17
N GLY A 45 4.37 -11.49 8.92
CA GLY A 45 3.02 -11.80 9.41
C GLY A 45 2.95 -11.80 10.94
N ARG A 46 3.95 -12.37 11.60
CA ARG A 46 4.08 -12.34 13.07
C ARG A 46 4.25 -10.92 13.61
N LEU A 47 5.12 -10.13 12.98
CA LEU A 47 5.34 -8.73 13.33
C LEU A 47 4.05 -7.91 13.18
N GLU A 48 3.34 -8.07 12.05
CA GLU A 48 2.06 -7.39 11.83
C GLU A 48 1.03 -7.76 12.90
N SER A 49 0.93 -9.05 13.22
CA SER A 49 0.03 -9.51 14.29
C SER A 49 0.40 -8.93 15.65
N TRP A 50 1.69 -8.83 15.92
CA TRP A 50 2.19 -8.25 17.17
C TRP A 50 1.94 -6.75 17.24
N VAL A 51 2.24 -6.01 16.18
CA VAL A 51 1.98 -4.55 16.10
C VAL A 51 0.50 -4.22 16.32
N LYS A 52 -0.41 -5.06 15.85
CA LYS A 52 -1.86 -4.90 16.10
C LYS A 52 -2.24 -4.97 17.59
N THR A 53 -1.41 -5.58 18.43
CA THR A 53 -1.64 -5.64 19.88
C THR A 53 -1.11 -4.43 20.65
N LEU A 54 -0.30 -3.59 20.02
CA LEU A 54 0.25 -2.41 20.65
C LEU A 54 -0.87 -1.45 21.08
N ARG A 55 -0.69 -0.87 22.26
CA ARG A 55 -1.57 0.16 22.81
C ARG A 55 -0.75 1.36 23.21
N SER A 56 -1.32 2.54 23.11
CA SER A 56 -0.68 3.76 23.59
C SER A 56 -0.44 3.67 25.08
N PRO A 57 0.79 3.88 25.59
CA PRO A 57 1.04 3.91 27.03
C PRO A 57 0.30 5.09 27.68
N ALA A 58 -0.08 4.93 28.93
CA ALA A 58 -0.49 6.08 29.74
C ALA A 58 0.70 7.01 29.97
N TRP A 59 0.44 8.30 30.16
CA TRP A 59 1.49 9.23 30.51
C TRP A 59 2.12 8.83 31.85
N PRO A 60 3.43 8.55 31.94
CA PRO A 60 4.06 8.02 33.15
C PRO A 60 4.37 9.16 34.12
N GLN A 61 3.37 9.57 34.88
CA GLN A 61 3.49 10.70 35.84
C GLN A 61 4.50 10.46 36.96
N GLU A 62 4.85 9.19 37.20
CA GLU A 62 5.89 8.83 38.19
C GLU A 62 7.31 9.16 37.71
N HIS A 63 7.52 9.35 36.40
CA HIS A 63 8.82 9.63 35.81
C HIS A 63 8.87 10.97 35.07
N LEU A 64 7.71 11.52 34.69
CA LEU A 64 7.60 12.75 33.93
C LEU A 64 6.72 13.78 34.65
N PRO A 65 6.91 15.09 34.43
CA PRO A 65 6.06 16.13 35.01
C PRO A 65 4.58 15.89 34.70
N ALA A 66 3.71 16.25 35.63
CA ALA A 66 2.27 16.17 35.41
C ALA A 66 1.84 16.97 34.16
N ILE A 67 0.86 16.45 33.44
CA ILE A 67 0.29 17.15 32.28
C ILE A 67 -0.39 18.43 32.76
N ASN A 68 -0.03 19.56 32.16
CA ASN A 68 -0.72 20.83 32.42
C ASN A 68 -2.11 20.80 31.74
N ALA A 69 -3.15 20.76 32.55
CA ALA A 69 -4.52 20.61 32.04
C ALA A 69 -4.99 21.77 31.17
N GLU A 70 -4.57 23.02 31.46
CA GLU A 70 -4.95 24.20 30.66
C GLU A 70 -4.30 24.13 29.26
N LYS A 71 -3.00 23.81 29.23
CA LYS A 71 -2.30 23.63 27.93
C LYS A 71 -2.86 22.46 27.14
N ALA A 72 -3.22 21.38 27.81
CA ALA A 72 -3.83 20.21 27.13
C ALA A 72 -5.21 20.57 26.55
N ALA A 73 -6.04 21.32 27.28
CA ALA A 73 -7.32 21.79 26.76
C ALA A 73 -7.16 22.75 25.56
N ALA A 74 -6.24 23.71 25.66
CA ALA A 74 -5.93 24.62 24.56
C ALA A 74 -5.40 23.86 23.33
N GLY A 75 -4.52 22.87 23.54
CA GLY A 75 -4.01 22.01 22.49
C GLY A 75 -5.10 21.16 21.83
N ALA A 76 -6.07 20.65 22.60
CA ALA A 76 -7.20 19.91 22.07
C ALA A 76 -8.08 20.78 21.15
N MET A 77 -8.30 22.04 21.50
CA MET A 77 -9.03 22.99 20.64
C MET A 77 -8.29 23.27 19.33
N LEU A 78 -6.98 23.54 19.40
CA LEU A 78 -6.14 23.73 18.21
C LEU A 78 -6.13 22.48 17.33
N TYR A 79 -6.00 21.31 17.93
CA TYR A 79 -6.03 20.04 17.18
C TYR A 79 -7.37 19.84 16.45
N ALA A 80 -8.47 20.17 17.12
CA ALA A 80 -9.80 20.08 16.51
C ALA A 80 -9.99 21.05 15.33
N GLN A 81 -9.32 22.19 15.35
CA GLN A 81 -9.40 23.18 14.27
C GLN A 81 -8.47 22.85 13.09
N GLU A 82 -7.23 22.46 13.38
CA GLU A 82 -6.17 22.40 12.36
C GLU A 82 -5.85 20.98 11.89
N CYS A 83 -6.11 19.96 12.71
CA CYS A 83 -5.56 18.62 12.48
C CYS A 83 -6.62 17.53 12.27
N VAL A 84 -7.78 17.63 12.91
CA VAL A 84 -8.79 16.55 12.96
C VAL A 84 -9.35 16.18 11.59
N ALA A 85 -9.36 17.13 10.65
CA ALA A 85 -9.85 16.89 9.28
C ALA A 85 -9.07 15.76 8.56
N CYS A 86 -7.77 15.61 8.87
CA CYS A 86 -6.92 14.56 8.31
C CYS A 86 -6.50 13.51 9.38
N HIS A 87 -6.43 13.92 10.65
CA HIS A 87 -5.95 13.09 11.77
C HIS A 87 -7.06 12.90 12.80
N GLN A 88 -7.89 11.89 12.61
CA GLN A 88 -8.96 11.58 13.56
C GLN A 88 -8.40 11.18 14.92
N VAL A 89 -9.05 11.67 15.99
CA VAL A 89 -8.78 11.24 17.35
C VAL A 89 -9.54 9.93 17.59
N ILE A 90 -8.81 8.89 17.96
CA ILE A 90 -9.37 7.62 18.37
C ILE A 90 -9.39 7.58 19.90
N PRO A 91 -10.56 7.48 20.52
CA PRO A 91 -10.65 7.34 21.97
C PRO A 91 -9.85 6.13 22.45
N ARG A 92 -9.18 6.26 23.59
CA ARG A 92 -8.38 5.16 24.16
C ARG A 92 -9.21 3.90 24.42
N SER A 93 -10.50 4.05 24.73
CA SER A 93 -11.46 2.94 24.86
C SER A 93 -11.65 2.14 23.54
N ASP A 94 -11.33 2.76 22.42
CA ASP A 94 -11.52 2.19 21.08
C ASP A 94 -10.22 1.70 20.45
N GLU A 95 -9.10 1.82 21.17
CA GLU A 95 -7.82 1.24 20.73
C GLU A 95 -7.95 -0.27 20.51
N GLY A 96 -7.50 -0.71 19.34
CA GLY A 96 -7.61 -2.11 18.91
C GLY A 96 -8.91 -2.49 18.23
N LYS A 97 -9.88 -1.59 18.12
CA LYS A 97 -11.02 -1.76 17.23
C LYS A 97 -10.59 -1.47 15.78
N ASN A 98 -11.21 -2.16 14.83
CA ASN A 98 -11.02 -1.83 13.43
C ASN A 98 -11.65 -0.48 13.12
N TYR A 99 -10.91 0.37 12.44
CA TYR A 99 -11.40 1.66 11.93
C TYR A 99 -10.89 1.90 10.51
N THR A 100 -11.66 2.62 9.75
CA THR A 100 -11.30 2.97 8.37
C THR A 100 -10.44 4.23 8.38
N ALA A 101 -9.25 4.13 7.80
CA ALA A 101 -8.40 5.30 7.62
C ALA A 101 -9.04 6.31 6.64
N VAL A 102 -9.05 7.58 7.02
CA VAL A 102 -9.48 8.66 6.14
C VAL A 102 -8.43 8.89 5.07
N LYS A 103 -8.86 8.87 3.80
CA LYS A 103 -8.01 9.20 2.66
C LYS A 103 -8.23 10.65 2.28
N THR A 104 -7.19 11.45 2.37
CA THR A 104 -7.22 12.84 1.93
C THR A 104 -6.53 12.96 0.58
N PRO A 105 -7.16 13.56 -0.45
CA PRO A 105 -6.53 13.77 -1.74
C PRO A 105 -5.26 14.62 -1.60
N VAL A 106 -4.19 14.20 -2.29
CA VAL A 106 -2.86 14.86 -2.17
C VAL A 106 -2.91 16.36 -2.49
N LEU A 107 -3.77 16.78 -3.41
CA LEU A 107 -3.96 18.20 -3.74
C LEU A 107 -4.62 19.00 -2.61
N SER A 108 -5.47 18.36 -1.79
CA SER A 108 -6.13 19.01 -0.65
C SER A 108 -5.17 19.17 0.53
N VAL A 109 -4.14 18.32 0.61
CA VAL A 109 -3.12 18.38 1.67
C VAL A 109 -2.17 19.55 1.47
N GLY A 110 -1.93 19.97 0.22
CA GLY A 110 -1.00 21.08 -0.11
C GLY A 110 0.48 20.72 0.05
N THR A 111 0.82 19.45 0.19
CA THR A 111 2.21 18.97 0.22
C THR A 111 2.75 18.71 -1.18
N ASP A 112 4.03 18.33 -1.29
CA ASP A 112 4.65 17.99 -2.57
C ASP A 112 3.91 16.86 -3.29
N THR A 113 3.46 17.14 -4.50
CA THR A 113 2.76 16.18 -5.35
C THR A 113 3.71 15.34 -6.21
N ALA A 114 5.00 15.71 -6.30
CA ALA A 114 5.93 15.06 -7.22
C ALA A 114 6.11 13.56 -6.93
N THR A 115 6.18 13.18 -5.67
CA THR A 115 6.26 11.76 -5.26
C THR A 115 5.02 10.98 -5.68
N ALA A 116 3.83 11.54 -5.49
CA ALA A 116 2.58 10.90 -5.91
C ALA A 116 2.51 10.74 -7.43
N TRP A 117 2.88 11.77 -8.18
CA TRP A 117 2.96 11.73 -9.64
C TRP A 117 3.95 10.68 -10.12
N ASN A 118 5.15 10.66 -9.52
CA ASN A 118 6.17 9.70 -9.88
C ASN A 118 5.71 8.25 -9.63
N ALA A 119 5.05 7.99 -8.52
CA ALA A 119 4.52 6.66 -8.22
C ALA A 119 3.52 6.17 -9.30
N ASP A 120 2.72 7.09 -9.86
CA ASP A 120 1.66 6.73 -10.80
C ASP A 120 2.12 6.72 -12.28
N PHE A 121 3.04 7.60 -12.65
CA PHE A 121 3.38 7.88 -14.06
C PHE A 121 4.81 7.52 -14.42
N HIS A 122 5.64 7.10 -13.46
CA HIS A 122 6.98 6.64 -13.79
C HIS A 122 6.91 5.36 -14.64
N MET A 123 7.44 5.44 -15.86
CA MET A 123 7.51 4.30 -16.77
C MET A 123 8.89 3.64 -16.68
N ALA A 124 8.92 2.34 -16.78
CA ALA A 124 10.15 1.56 -16.76
C ALA A 124 10.10 0.42 -17.79
N LYS A 125 11.27 0.02 -18.26
CA LYS A 125 11.40 -1.16 -19.13
C LYS A 125 11.01 -2.42 -18.40
N THR A 126 10.23 -3.27 -19.04
CA THR A 126 9.72 -4.51 -18.46
C THR A 126 10.68 -5.69 -18.61
N LEU A 127 11.65 -5.59 -19.53
CA LEU A 127 12.69 -6.59 -19.76
C LEU A 127 12.08 -8.01 -19.87
N GLN A 128 12.57 -8.96 -19.05
CA GLN A 128 12.10 -10.35 -19.04
C GLN A 128 10.60 -10.50 -18.64
N LEU A 129 9.96 -9.46 -18.13
CA LEU A 129 8.54 -9.48 -17.81
C LEU A 129 7.65 -9.23 -19.03
N GLU A 130 8.21 -8.79 -20.17
CA GLU A 130 7.43 -8.54 -21.38
C GLU A 130 6.58 -9.75 -21.77
N GLY A 131 5.31 -9.50 -22.07
CA GLY A 131 4.34 -10.53 -22.41
C GLY A 131 3.84 -11.38 -21.23
N THR A 132 4.31 -11.12 -19.98
CA THR A 132 3.70 -11.68 -18.78
C THR A 132 2.54 -10.81 -18.32
N LYS A 133 1.56 -11.42 -17.64
CA LYS A 133 0.46 -10.65 -17.06
C LYS A 133 0.93 -9.83 -15.85
N ALA A 134 0.44 -8.60 -15.72
CA ALA A 134 0.87 -7.65 -14.70
C ALA A 134 0.76 -8.19 -13.26
N GLN A 135 -0.22 -9.03 -12.98
CA GLN A 135 -0.39 -9.69 -11.69
C GLN A 135 -0.15 -11.22 -11.80
N ILE A 136 0.68 -11.65 -12.76
CA ILE A 136 1.06 -13.05 -13.06
C ILE A 136 -0.11 -13.87 -13.57
N VAL A 137 -1.23 -13.92 -12.85
CA VAL A 137 -2.41 -14.72 -13.21
C VAL A 137 -3.45 -13.88 -13.95
N ILE A 138 -3.63 -12.63 -13.57
CA ILE A 138 -4.62 -11.68 -14.10
C ILE A 138 -3.98 -10.37 -14.55
N GLY A 139 -4.77 -9.50 -15.17
CA GLY A 139 -4.33 -8.22 -15.70
C GLY A 139 -3.81 -8.30 -17.15
N ASP A 140 -3.53 -7.13 -17.71
CA ASP A 140 -2.98 -7.00 -19.05
C ASP A 140 -1.54 -7.50 -19.14
N LYS A 141 -1.12 -7.89 -20.33
CA LYS A 141 0.28 -8.27 -20.55
C LYS A 141 1.16 -7.03 -20.64
N PHE A 142 2.31 -7.11 -20.00
CA PHE A 142 3.33 -6.08 -20.17
C PHE A 142 3.79 -5.98 -21.62
N THR A 143 3.92 -4.75 -22.09
CA THR A 143 4.68 -4.39 -23.29
C THR A 143 6.15 -4.16 -22.91
N ASP A 144 6.96 -3.59 -23.79
CA ASP A 144 8.37 -3.26 -23.53
C ASP A 144 8.55 -2.23 -22.40
N GLU A 145 7.53 -1.41 -22.14
CA GLU A 145 7.45 -0.46 -21.03
C GLU A 145 6.13 -0.59 -20.27
N SER A 146 6.16 -0.32 -18.99
CA SER A 146 4.97 -0.27 -18.14
C SER A 146 5.19 0.68 -16.96
N ALA A 147 4.09 1.07 -16.29
CA ALA A 147 4.19 1.82 -15.05
C ALA A 147 5.04 1.05 -14.03
N ALA A 148 6.03 1.70 -13.44
CA ALA A 148 6.95 1.09 -12.47
C ALA A 148 6.21 0.45 -11.29
N ILE A 149 5.09 1.05 -10.87
CA ILE A 149 4.24 0.47 -9.83
C ILE A 149 3.67 -0.90 -10.24
N SER A 150 3.30 -1.08 -11.52
CA SER A 150 2.78 -2.36 -12.02
C SER A 150 3.86 -3.44 -12.02
N ILE A 151 5.09 -3.08 -12.36
CA ILE A 151 6.26 -3.97 -12.29
C ILE A 151 6.53 -4.37 -10.83
N SER A 152 6.47 -3.41 -9.91
CA SER A 152 6.64 -3.65 -8.48
C SER A 152 5.55 -4.57 -7.91
N VAL A 153 4.30 -4.35 -8.30
CA VAL A 153 3.17 -5.22 -7.92
C VAL A 153 3.37 -6.64 -8.46
N ASN A 154 3.84 -6.79 -9.71
CA ASN A 154 4.15 -8.10 -10.28
C ASN A 154 5.20 -8.84 -9.43
N GLY A 155 6.26 -8.16 -9.01
CA GLY A 155 7.29 -8.73 -8.15
C GLY A 155 6.73 -9.22 -6.81
N VAL A 156 5.94 -8.40 -6.13
CA VAL A 156 5.31 -8.78 -4.85
C VAL A 156 4.36 -9.96 -5.00
N VAL A 157 3.54 -9.97 -6.04
CA VAL A 157 2.64 -11.09 -6.35
C VAL A 157 3.46 -12.35 -6.64
N GLY A 158 4.59 -12.22 -7.35
CA GLY A 158 5.51 -13.31 -7.62
C GLY A 158 6.10 -13.94 -6.36
N ILE A 159 6.52 -13.12 -5.40
CA ILE A 159 7.01 -13.59 -4.08
C ILE A 159 5.93 -14.42 -3.38
N VAL A 160 4.70 -13.91 -3.35
CA VAL A 160 3.57 -14.56 -2.67
C VAL A 160 3.21 -15.89 -3.33
N LEU A 161 3.08 -15.90 -4.65
CA LEU A 161 2.64 -17.08 -5.40
C LEU A 161 3.71 -18.17 -5.49
N LYS A 162 4.99 -17.83 -5.34
CA LYS A 162 6.07 -18.82 -5.30
C LYS A 162 5.95 -19.80 -4.15
N ASN A 163 5.50 -19.34 -2.99
CA ASN A 163 5.37 -20.13 -1.78
C ASN A 163 3.95 -20.01 -1.19
N PRO A 164 2.93 -20.58 -1.85
CA PRO A 164 1.54 -20.35 -1.48
C PRO A 164 1.21 -20.87 -0.07
N LEU A 165 1.85 -21.94 0.40
CA LEU A 165 1.68 -22.44 1.76
C LEU A 165 2.25 -21.48 2.80
N VAL A 166 3.42 -20.90 2.53
CA VAL A 166 4.02 -19.86 3.39
C VAL A 166 3.16 -18.60 3.38
N ALA A 167 2.63 -18.22 2.22
CA ALA A 167 1.72 -17.09 2.11
C ALA A 167 0.40 -17.29 2.88
N LEU A 168 -0.11 -18.51 2.89
CA LEU A 168 -1.28 -18.89 3.69
C LEU A 168 -0.98 -18.82 5.19
N GLU A 169 0.15 -19.39 5.64
CA GLU A 169 0.59 -19.34 7.03
C GLU A 169 0.84 -17.90 7.51
N ALA A 170 1.41 -17.07 6.65
CA ALA A 170 1.62 -15.64 6.91
C ALA A 170 0.32 -14.81 6.89
N GLY A 171 -0.83 -15.40 6.55
CA GLY A 171 -2.12 -14.68 6.48
C GLY A 171 -2.30 -13.80 5.24
N LEU A 172 -1.50 -14.01 4.19
CA LEU A 172 -1.58 -13.26 2.93
C LEU A 172 -2.72 -13.72 2.04
N ILE A 173 -3.03 -15.00 2.06
CA ILE A 173 -4.14 -15.61 1.32
C ILE A 173 -5.25 -15.84 2.33
N PRO A 174 -6.50 -15.39 2.08
CA PRO A 174 -7.63 -15.67 2.96
C PRO A 174 -7.90 -17.16 2.98
N GLY A 175 -7.34 -17.85 3.94
CA GLY A 175 -7.66 -19.22 4.31
C GLY A 175 -8.36 -19.18 5.65
N GLN A 176 -9.68 -19.26 5.66
CA GLN A 176 -10.52 -19.55 6.84
C GLN A 176 -10.02 -19.03 8.22
N SER A 177 -9.69 -17.77 8.36
CA SER A 177 -9.82 -17.13 9.66
C SER A 177 -11.28 -16.70 9.80
N LYS A 178 -12.04 -17.42 10.61
CA LYS A 178 -13.46 -17.16 10.87
C LYS A 178 -13.74 -15.83 11.58
N GLN A 179 -12.82 -14.87 11.57
CA GLN A 179 -12.88 -13.73 12.48
C GLN A 179 -12.93 -12.33 11.85
N ASP A 180 -13.00 -12.20 10.53
CA ASP A 180 -13.04 -10.85 9.91
C ASP A 180 -14.14 -10.68 8.84
N LYS A 181 -15.31 -11.30 9.03
CA LYS A 181 -16.46 -11.12 8.12
C LYS A 181 -17.32 -9.88 8.40
N SER A 182 -16.98 -9.05 9.37
CA SER A 182 -17.83 -7.92 9.77
C SER A 182 -17.40 -6.54 9.25
N SER A 183 -16.28 -6.42 8.56
CA SER A 183 -15.82 -5.11 8.00
C SER A 183 -15.80 -5.02 6.48
N GLU A 184 -16.24 -6.05 5.76
CA GLU A 184 -16.08 -6.16 4.30
C GLU A 184 -17.29 -5.62 3.50
N THR A 185 -18.31 -5.09 4.15
CA THR A 185 -19.57 -4.72 3.48
C THR A 185 -19.71 -3.26 3.08
N ALA A 186 -18.67 -2.45 3.09
CA ALA A 186 -18.82 -1.04 2.75
C ALA A 186 -18.01 -0.53 1.54
N HIS A 187 -17.09 -1.29 0.94
CA HIS A 187 -16.32 -0.79 -0.24
C HIS A 187 -15.70 -1.91 -1.07
N ASP A 188 -16.53 -2.79 -1.60
CA ASP A 188 -16.08 -3.73 -2.64
C ASP A 188 -16.14 -3.08 -4.03
N LYS A 189 -15.38 -2.01 -4.20
CA LYS A 189 -14.93 -1.65 -5.54
C LYS A 189 -13.80 -2.61 -5.89
N THR A 190 -13.96 -3.37 -6.96
CA THR A 190 -12.88 -4.21 -7.47
C THR A 190 -11.64 -3.35 -7.67
N LEU A 191 -10.46 -3.93 -7.57
CA LEU A 191 -9.19 -3.22 -7.85
C LEU A 191 -9.26 -2.51 -9.21
N GLU A 192 -9.92 -3.12 -10.20
CA GLU A 192 -10.16 -2.52 -11.52
C GLU A 192 -11.04 -1.26 -11.45
N GLN A 193 -12.12 -1.27 -10.69
CA GLN A 193 -12.96 -0.07 -10.52
C GLN A 193 -12.21 1.03 -9.76
N TYR A 194 -11.45 0.66 -8.73
CA TYR A 194 -10.60 1.62 -8.02
C TYR A 194 -9.52 2.22 -8.93
N MET A 195 -8.88 1.41 -9.77
CA MET A 195 -7.88 1.88 -10.73
C MET A 195 -8.52 2.71 -11.84
N ALA A 196 -9.69 2.33 -12.37
CA ALA A 196 -10.40 3.08 -13.40
C ALA A 196 -10.88 4.45 -12.90
N ASP A 197 -11.47 4.52 -11.70
CA ASP A 197 -11.90 5.77 -11.08
C ASP A 197 -10.71 6.71 -10.82
N ASN A 198 -9.59 6.17 -10.34
CA ASN A 198 -8.39 6.95 -10.14
C ASN A 198 -7.72 7.38 -11.45
N LEU A 199 -7.72 6.54 -12.48
CA LEU A 199 -7.11 6.86 -13.78
C LEU A 199 -7.85 8.01 -14.48
N ASN A 200 -9.18 8.02 -14.45
CA ASN A 200 -9.98 9.09 -15.03
C ASN A 200 -9.80 10.41 -14.27
N THR A 201 -9.88 10.39 -12.95
CA THR A 201 -9.61 11.58 -12.10
C THR A 201 -8.21 12.14 -12.34
N ARG A 202 -7.22 11.30 -12.57
CA ARG A 202 -5.83 11.68 -12.84
C ARG A 202 -5.62 12.28 -14.21
N LYS A 203 -6.27 11.75 -15.24
CA LYS A 203 -6.24 12.32 -16.60
C LYS A 203 -6.79 13.75 -16.61
N ASP A 204 -7.91 13.96 -15.93
CA ASP A 204 -8.55 15.27 -15.85
C ASP A 204 -7.65 16.29 -15.11
N MET A 205 -7.03 15.87 -14.00
CA MET A 205 -6.09 16.69 -13.24
C MET A 205 -4.81 17.03 -14.05
N TYR A 206 -4.29 16.07 -14.82
CA TYR A 206 -3.12 16.29 -15.67
C TYR A 206 -3.43 17.31 -16.76
N GLN A 207 -4.57 17.16 -17.43
CA GLN A 207 -5.00 18.11 -18.47
C GLN A 207 -5.24 19.50 -17.90
N GLN A 208 -5.82 19.63 -16.72
CA GLN A 208 -6.04 20.88 -16.04
C GLN A 208 -4.71 21.58 -15.66
N LYS A 209 -3.71 20.83 -15.21
CA LYS A 209 -2.38 21.37 -14.87
C LYS A 209 -1.61 21.79 -16.11
N MET A 210 -1.70 21.05 -17.22
CA MET A 210 -1.09 21.43 -18.48
C MET A 210 -1.73 22.69 -19.06
N ALA A 211 -3.04 22.84 -18.93
CA ALA A 211 -3.76 24.04 -19.35
C ALA A 211 -3.36 25.29 -18.53
N THR A 212 -3.18 25.15 -17.22
CA THR A 212 -2.73 26.25 -16.35
C THR A 212 -1.26 26.61 -16.55
N SER A 213 -0.39 25.64 -16.84
CA SER A 213 1.02 25.88 -17.14
C SER A 213 1.23 26.60 -18.47
N SER A 214 0.42 26.30 -19.48
CA SER A 214 0.47 27.00 -20.78
C SER A 214 -0.10 28.41 -20.72
N ALA A 215 -0.97 28.72 -19.77
CA ALA A 215 -1.54 30.05 -19.57
C ALA A 215 -0.62 31.02 -18.78
N SER A 216 0.41 30.50 -18.11
CA SER A 216 1.37 31.32 -17.35
C SER A 216 2.65 31.71 -18.15
N THR A 217 2.71 31.36 -19.43
CA THR A 217 3.89 31.64 -20.31
C THR A 217 3.59 32.66 -21.39
N VAL A 218 2.56 33.49 -21.21
CA VAL A 218 2.25 34.67 -22.11
C VAL A 218 2.46 35.95 -21.36
#